data_0bdd61405f21faf2994899e0e0524ee4
#
_entry.id   0bdd61405f21faf2994899e0e0524ee4
#
_cell.length_a   1.000
_cell.length_b   1.000
_cell.length_c   1.000
_cell.angle_alpha   90.00
_cell.angle_beta   90.00
_cell.angle_gamma   90.00
#
_symmetry.space_group_name_H-M   'P 1'
#
loop_
_entity.id
_entity.type
_entity.pdbx_description
1 polymer ?
#
loop_
_entity_poly.entity_id
_entity_poly.type
_entity_poly.pdbx_seq_one_letter_code
_entity_poly.pdbx_strand_id
1 'polypeptide(L)'
;MAHVARVGCIANPMAGKDIRRLVAYGSRIDNQEKVNIMRRILLGLDSAGVDEVLLMPDTYHIGLKALQGIHHPLHLGLQILDMEVRGSAHDSRKATHRMCEAGVQCLVVLGGDGTHRVVAKACGEVPLVAVSTGTNNAFPRMIEGTVAGLAAGLYARDPGRFDRVVIPMKRLEIWRQGELHDIALVDVAVSAQQFVGARALWDVESIQEVFLTQGTPSNIGLSSIAGWSCPVTATDMQGIHVILGESGTQVRAPIAPGLIVPVGVSAYRLLAPGERLPIRHTPAMLALDGERELSVLQGLAWEVVLTWNGPKMLDVDRTLRQAQHLGLQQGRGEG
;
A
#
# COMPACT_ATOMS: atom_id res chain seq x y z
N MET A 1 -32.61 -2.81 9.23
CA MET A 1 -32.12 -1.43 9.06
C MET A 1 -31.72 -1.26 7.62
N ALA A 2 -31.99 -0.12 6.99
CA ALA A 2 -31.52 0.15 5.63
C ALA A 2 -29.98 0.11 5.61
N HIS A 3 -29.39 -0.47 4.59
CA HIS A 3 -27.95 -0.50 4.38
C HIS A 3 -27.48 0.94 4.09
N VAL A 4 -26.57 1.46 4.89
CA VAL A 4 -25.94 2.78 4.69
C VAL A 4 -24.60 2.55 3.98
N ALA A 5 -24.48 3.02 2.75
CA ALA A 5 -23.24 2.94 1.97
C ALA A 5 -22.22 3.94 2.51
N ARG A 6 -21.21 3.45 3.20
CA ARG A 6 -20.20 4.29 3.89
C ARG A 6 -18.80 3.97 3.42
N VAL A 7 -18.01 5.00 3.09
CA VAL A 7 -16.62 4.86 2.62
C VAL A 7 -15.69 5.67 3.51
N GLY A 8 -14.55 5.10 3.88
CA GLY A 8 -13.49 5.81 4.58
C GLY A 8 -12.42 6.33 3.61
N CYS A 9 -11.97 7.57 3.77
CA CYS A 9 -10.90 8.16 2.98
C CYS A 9 -9.72 8.57 3.85
N ILE A 10 -8.54 8.04 3.52
CA ILE A 10 -7.27 8.28 4.23
C ILE A 10 -6.29 8.90 3.25
N ALA A 11 -5.72 10.07 3.59
CA ALA A 11 -4.67 10.70 2.82
C ALA A 11 -3.49 11.06 3.73
N ASN A 12 -2.31 10.50 3.44
CA ASN A 12 -1.11 10.81 4.22
C ASN A 12 -0.37 12.02 3.63
N PRO A 13 -0.32 13.19 4.32
CA PRO A 13 0.39 14.37 3.85
C PRO A 13 1.91 14.18 3.83
N MET A 14 2.44 13.22 4.59
CA MET A 14 3.86 12.90 4.64
C MET A 14 4.31 11.93 3.55
N ALA A 15 3.37 11.18 2.94
CA ALA A 15 3.70 10.28 1.84
C ALA A 15 4.38 11.05 0.70
N GLY A 16 5.46 10.48 0.20
CA GLY A 16 6.22 11.08 -0.88
C GLY A 16 7.28 12.10 -0.46
N LYS A 17 7.59 12.25 0.83
CA LYS A 17 8.71 13.09 1.33
C LYS A 17 9.99 12.28 1.59
N ASP A 18 10.16 11.13 0.94
CA ASP A 18 11.28 10.22 1.12
C ASP A 18 12.59 10.80 0.55
N ILE A 19 13.70 10.60 1.27
CA ILE A 19 15.05 11.03 0.90
C ILE A 19 15.55 10.37 -0.41
N ARG A 20 15.06 9.17 -0.76
CA ARG A 20 15.37 8.51 -2.05
C ARG A 20 15.14 9.41 -3.26
N ARG A 21 14.27 10.41 -3.13
CA ARG A 21 13.97 11.39 -4.17
C ARG A 21 15.04 12.46 -4.36
N LEU A 22 15.93 12.63 -3.38
CA LEU A 22 17.08 13.53 -3.51
C LEU A 22 18.20 12.90 -4.37
N VAL A 23 18.21 11.57 -4.45
CA VAL A 23 19.21 10.78 -5.19
C VAL A 23 18.65 10.16 -6.47
N ALA A 24 17.35 10.31 -6.75
CA ALA A 24 16.67 9.72 -7.89
C ALA A 24 15.62 10.68 -8.48
N TYR A 25 15.30 10.50 -9.77
CA TYR A 25 14.35 11.35 -10.52
C TYR A 25 12.87 10.98 -10.30
N GLY A 26 12.49 10.57 -9.08
CA GLY A 26 11.13 10.18 -8.75
C GLY A 26 10.12 11.33 -8.82
N SER A 27 8.97 11.12 -9.45
CA SER A 27 7.88 12.09 -9.49
C SER A 27 7.30 12.29 -8.08
N ARG A 28 7.01 13.53 -7.73
CA ARG A 28 6.39 13.90 -6.47
C ARG A 28 4.97 14.36 -6.70
N ILE A 29 4.01 13.68 -6.08
CA ILE A 29 2.67 14.21 -5.89
C ILE A 29 2.71 15.04 -4.61
N ASP A 30 2.63 16.35 -4.74
CA ASP A 30 2.60 17.27 -3.61
C ASP A 30 1.25 17.23 -2.88
N ASN A 31 1.16 17.94 -1.76
CA ASN A 31 -0.08 17.90 -1.00
C ASN A 31 -1.23 18.64 -1.70
N GLN A 32 -0.94 19.61 -2.56
CA GLN A 32 -1.98 20.27 -3.35
C GLN A 32 -2.58 19.31 -4.38
N GLU A 33 -1.76 18.50 -5.05
CA GLU A 33 -2.28 17.48 -5.95
C GLU A 33 -3.02 16.36 -5.20
N LYS A 34 -2.60 16.01 -3.98
CA LYS A 34 -3.40 15.09 -3.12
C LYS A 34 -4.78 15.67 -2.79
N VAL A 35 -4.89 17.00 -2.58
CA VAL A 35 -6.18 17.69 -2.43
C VAL A 35 -7.01 17.53 -3.70
N ASN A 36 -6.42 17.72 -4.88
CA ASN A 36 -7.12 17.55 -6.15
C ASN A 36 -7.56 16.09 -6.39
N ILE A 37 -6.71 15.12 -6.07
CA ILE A 37 -7.05 13.69 -6.14
C ILE A 37 -8.21 13.39 -5.18
N MET A 38 -8.15 13.85 -3.94
CA MET A 38 -9.22 13.65 -2.95
C MET A 38 -10.54 14.27 -3.43
N ARG A 39 -10.49 15.46 -4.03
CA ARG A 39 -11.68 16.09 -4.64
C ARG A 39 -12.33 15.21 -5.70
N ARG A 40 -11.51 14.68 -6.61
CA ARG A 40 -11.98 13.75 -7.66
C ARG A 40 -12.56 12.47 -7.07
N ILE A 41 -11.96 11.92 -6.00
CA ILE A 41 -12.50 10.76 -5.28
C ILE A 41 -13.88 11.07 -4.70
N LEU A 42 -14.04 12.20 -4.01
CA LEU A 42 -15.32 12.61 -3.42
C LEU A 42 -16.41 12.77 -4.47
N LEU A 43 -16.10 13.36 -5.63
CA LEU A 43 -17.03 13.49 -6.75
C LEU A 43 -17.42 12.11 -7.35
N GLY A 44 -16.45 11.19 -7.43
CA GLY A 44 -16.73 9.82 -7.86
C GLY A 44 -17.63 9.05 -6.88
N LEU A 45 -17.41 9.21 -5.58
CA LEU A 45 -18.24 8.63 -4.52
C LEU A 45 -19.67 9.18 -4.55
N ASP A 46 -19.81 10.51 -4.70
CA ASP A 46 -21.12 11.17 -4.80
C ASP A 46 -21.90 10.67 -6.03
N SER A 47 -21.23 10.62 -7.18
CA SER A 47 -21.80 10.09 -8.42
C SER A 47 -22.22 8.62 -8.31
N ALA A 48 -21.52 7.83 -7.50
CA ALA A 48 -21.89 6.44 -7.22
C ALA A 48 -23.08 6.32 -6.26
N GLY A 49 -23.51 7.39 -5.61
CA GLY A 49 -24.62 7.42 -4.65
C GLY A 49 -24.26 6.82 -3.30
N VAL A 50 -23.06 7.13 -2.80
CA VAL A 50 -22.62 6.83 -1.41
C VAL A 50 -23.42 7.71 -0.45
N ASP A 51 -23.85 7.13 0.68
CA ASP A 51 -24.61 7.88 1.68
C ASP A 51 -23.70 8.72 2.58
N GLU A 52 -22.52 8.19 2.98
CA GLU A 52 -21.63 8.84 3.92
C GLU A 52 -20.16 8.56 3.65
N VAL A 53 -19.33 9.59 3.79
CA VAL A 53 -17.86 9.49 3.69
C VAL A 53 -17.22 9.97 4.99
N LEU A 54 -16.37 9.12 5.57
CA LEU A 54 -15.52 9.45 6.71
C LEU A 54 -14.15 9.88 6.22
N LEU A 55 -13.71 11.08 6.62
CA LEU A 55 -12.41 11.64 6.24
C LEU A 55 -11.43 11.61 7.41
N MET A 56 -10.21 11.14 7.16
CA MET A 56 -9.11 11.28 8.12
C MET A 56 -8.69 12.75 8.22
N PRO A 57 -8.64 13.37 9.43
CA PRO A 57 -8.00 14.66 9.61
C PRO A 57 -6.48 14.51 9.48
N ASP A 58 -5.83 15.52 8.90
CA ASP A 58 -4.38 15.53 8.71
C ASP A 58 -3.79 16.94 8.87
N THR A 59 -2.47 17.04 9.02
CA THR A 59 -1.76 18.32 9.26
C THR A 59 -1.82 19.30 8.10
N TYR A 60 -2.18 18.86 6.89
CA TYR A 60 -2.34 19.72 5.72
C TYR A 60 -3.80 20.01 5.41
N HIS A 61 -4.74 19.35 6.12
CA HIS A 61 -6.19 19.44 5.90
C HIS A 61 -6.63 19.04 4.49
N ILE A 62 -6.07 17.93 3.95
CA ILE A 62 -6.32 17.49 2.57
C ILE A 62 -7.82 17.32 2.33
N GLY A 63 -8.52 16.57 3.19
CA GLY A 63 -9.96 16.34 3.05
C GLY A 63 -10.77 17.65 3.10
N LEU A 64 -10.49 18.51 4.06
CA LEU A 64 -11.20 19.79 4.21
C LEU A 64 -11.00 20.71 3.00
N LYS A 65 -9.75 20.85 2.53
CA LYS A 65 -9.42 21.66 1.34
C LYS A 65 -10.03 21.06 0.06
N ALA A 66 -10.16 19.73 -0.02
CA ALA A 66 -10.84 19.11 -1.14
C ALA A 66 -12.30 19.52 -1.20
N LEU A 67 -12.99 19.54 -0.05
CA LEU A 67 -14.38 19.98 0.06
C LEU A 67 -14.56 21.46 -0.31
N GLN A 68 -13.72 22.35 0.21
CA GLN A 68 -13.78 23.78 -0.07
C GLN A 68 -13.64 24.12 -1.56
N GLY A 69 -13.05 23.23 -2.35
CA GLY A 69 -12.87 23.43 -3.79
C GLY A 69 -13.96 22.78 -4.67
N ILE A 70 -15.02 22.22 -4.08
CA ILE A 70 -16.17 21.68 -4.83
C ILE A 70 -17.23 22.78 -4.89
N HIS A 71 -17.61 23.19 -6.10
CA HIS A 71 -18.49 24.33 -6.37
C HIS A 71 -19.96 23.99 -6.45
N HIS A 72 -20.32 22.71 -6.43
CA HIS A 72 -21.71 22.24 -6.42
C HIS A 72 -21.95 21.40 -5.15
N PRO A 73 -23.21 21.38 -4.64
CA PRO A 73 -23.54 20.58 -3.47
C PRO A 73 -23.29 19.08 -3.74
N LEU A 74 -22.72 18.41 -2.76
CA LEU A 74 -22.64 16.96 -2.72
C LEU A 74 -23.92 16.41 -2.07
N HIS A 75 -24.37 15.24 -2.55
CA HIS A 75 -25.53 14.55 -2.00
C HIS A 75 -25.15 13.65 -0.82
N LEU A 76 -23.86 13.20 -0.77
CA LEU A 76 -23.35 12.37 0.31
C LEU A 76 -23.10 13.17 1.59
N GLY A 77 -23.33 12.55 2.76
CA GLY A 77 -22.91 13.05 4.05
C GLY A 77 -21.39 12.99 4.22
N LEU A 78 -20.80 14.02 4.83
CA LEU A 78 -19.37 14.09 5.07
C LEU A 78 -19.08 14.27 6.54
N GLN A 79 -18.21 13.41 7.08
CA GLN A 79 -17.75 13.53 8.45
C GLN A 79 -16.23 13.48 8.51
N ILE A 80 -15.62 14.49 9.10
CA ILE A 80 -14.21 14.44 9.50
C ILE A 80 -14.14 13.74 10.85
N LEU A 81 -13.27 12.73 10.98
CA LEU A 81 -13.11 12.01 12.25
C LEU A 81 -12.62 12.95 13.35
N ASP A 82 -13.29 12.90 14.49
CA ASP A 82 -12.82 13.60 15.69
C ASP A 82 -11.67 12.82 16.34
N MET A 83 -10.42 13.17 16.01
CA MET A 83 -9.23 12.55 16.57
C MET A 83 -8.06 13.53 16.64
N GLU A 84 -7.18 13.32 17.62
CA GLU A 84 -5.92 14.05 17.70
C GLU A 84 -5.03 13.71 16.50
N VAL A 85 -4.46 14.72 15.86
CA VAL A 85 -3.53 14.60 14.72
C VAL A 85 -2.10 14.84 15.22
N ARG A 86 -1.23 13.84 15.04
CA ARG A 86 0.17 13.87 15.47
C ARG A 86 1.17 14.05 14.33
N GLY A 87 0.71 14.01 13.08
CA GLY A 87 1.56 14.07 11.90
C GLY A 87 2.43 12.82 11.70
N SER A 88 1.97 11.67 12.16
CA SER A 88 2.72 10.41 12.14
C SER A 88 1.88 9.24 11.57
N ALA A 89 2.52 8.08 11.37
CA ALA A 89 1.84 6.85 10.96
C ALA A 89 0.69 6.42 11.90
N HIS A 90 0.77 6.85 13.17
CA HIS A 90 -0.29 6.63 14.16
C HIS A 90 -1.64 7.17 13.71
N ASP A 91 -1.66 8.33 13.03
CA ASP A 91 -2.90 8.97 12.58
C ASP A 91 -3.64 8.11 11.56
N SER A 92 -2.92 7.58 10.56
CA SER A 92 -3.50 6.66 9.57
C SER A 92 -4.01 5.37 10.22
N ARG A 93 -3.27 4.80 11.17
CA ARG A 93 -3.69 3.60 11.90
C ARG A 93 -4.95 3.85 12.73
N LYS A 94 -4.99 4.95 13.49
CA LYS A 94 -6.13 5.33 14.34
C LYS A 94 -7.38 5.64 13.50
N ALA A 95 -7.20 6.39 12.39
CA ALA A 95 -8.28 6.66 11.46
C ALA A 95 -8.86 5.38 10.86
N THR A 96 -7.99 4.47 10.40
CA THR A 96 -8.42 3.15 9.86
C THR A 96 -9.28 2.40 10.87
N HIS A 97 -8.79 2.26 12.10
CA HIS A 97 -9.52 1.55 13.16
C HIS A 97 -10.92 2.14 13.40
N ARG A 98 -11.00 3.48 13.57
CA ARG A 98 -12.28 4.17 13.77
C ARG A 98 -13.24 4.05 12.58
N MET A 99 -12.72 4.11 11.35
CA MET A 99 -13.53 3.92 10.15
C MET A 99 -14.10 2.50 10.09
N CYS A 100 -13.28 1.48 10.40
CA CYS A 100 -13.72 0.09 10.44
C CYS A 100 -14.77 -0.13 11.55
N GLU A 101 -14.60 0.45 12.75
CA GLU A 101 -15.58 0.41 13.83
C GLU A 101 -16.90 1.12 13.46
N ALA A 102 -16.83 2.20 12.66
CA ALA A 102 -17.98 2.89 12.13
C ALA A 102 -18.68 2.11 11.00
N GLY A 103 -18.16 0.96 10.59
CA GLY A 103 -18.79 0.06 9.61
C GLY A 103 -18.65 0.53 8.16
N VAL A 104 -17.51 1.15 7.77
CA VAL A 104 -17.24 1.44 6.36
C VAL A 104 -17.12 0.14 5.56
N GLN A 105 -17.66 0.12 4.35
CA GLN A 105 -17.56 -1.02 3.44
C GLN A 105 -16.26 -1.05 2.66
N CYS A 106 -15.61 0.10 2.49
CA CYS A 106 -14.37 0.24 1.74
C CYS A 106 -13.53 1.40 2.27
N LEU A 107 -12.20 1.31 2.12
CA LEU A 107 -11.27 2.37 2.43
C LEU A 107 -10.56 2.82 1.14
N VAL A 108 -10.58 4.12 0.84
CA VAL A 108 -9.76 4.71 -0.22
C VAL A 108 -8.53 5.35 0.43
N VAL A 109 -7.35 4.86 0.07
CA VAL A 109 -6.09 5.25 0.73
C VAL A 109 -5.15 5.90 -0.27
N LEU A 110 -4.80 7.17 0.00
CA LEU A 110 -3.81 7.93 -0.76
C LEU A 110 -2.45 7.88 -0.05
N GLY A 111 -1.50 7.15 -0.60
CA GLY A 111 -0.19 7.02 0.04
C GLY A 111 0.80 6.18 -0.76
N GLY A 112 1.96 5.92 -0.16
CA GLY A 112 2.95 4.95 -0.63
C GLY A 112 2.81 3.61 0.10
N ASP A 113 3.77 2.68 -0.17
CA ASP A 113 3.80 1.34 0.43
C ASP A 113 3.73 1.40 1.96
N GLY A 114 4.52 2.27 2.61
CA GLY A 114 4.52 2.43 4.07
C GLY A 114 3.15 2.88 4.63
N THR A 115 2.41 3.76 3.93
CA THR A 115 1.07 4.17 4.35
C THR A 115 0.10 2.99 4.28
N HIS A 116 0.14 2.23 3.19
CA HIS A 116 -0.72 1.05 3.01
C HIS A 116 -0.40 -0.05 4.02
N ARG A 117 0.87 -0.25 4.38
CA ARG A 117 1.29 -1.16 5.45
C ARG A 117 0.68 -0.77 6.80
N VAL A 118 0.69 0.52 7.13
CA VAL A 118 0.07 1.03 8.38
C VAL A 118 -1.44 0.79 8.38
N VAL A 119 -2.12 1.06 7.26
CA VAL A 119 -3.56 0.80 7.11
C VAL A 119 -3.85 -0.71 7.19
N ALA A 120 -3.04 -1.54 6.55
CA ALA A 120 -3.19 -3.00 6.56
C ALA A 120 -3.12 -3.63 7.96
N LYS A 121 -2.43 -2.96 8.91
CA LYS A 121 -2.38 -3.39 10.32
C LYS A 121 -3.70 -3.17 11.09
N ALA A 122 -4.65 -2.42 10.52
CA ALA A 122 -5.86 -2.00 11.22
C ALA A 122 -7.17 -2.18 10.42
N CYS A 123 -7.10 -2.46 9.11
CA CYS A 123 -8.29 -2.52 8.24
C CYS A 123 -9.10 -3.83 8.38
N GLY A 124 -8.52 -4.87 9.00
CA GLY A 124 -9.18 -6.18 9.08
C GLY A 124 -9.63 -6.69 7.71
N GLU A 125 -10.90 -7.01 7.60
CA GLU A 125 -11.52 -7.54 6.38
C GLU A 125 -12.01 -6.46 5.40
N VAL A 126 -11.96 -5.17 5.79
CA VAL A 126 -12.44 -4.05 4.96
C VAL A 126 -11.49 -3.87 3.76
N PRO A 127 -11.99 -3.95 2.52
CA PRO A 127 -11.15 -3.84 1.35
C PRO A 127 -10.65 -2.41 1.11
N LEU A 128 -9.47 -2.33 0.46
CA LEU A 128 -8.79 -1.08 0.17
C LEU A 128 -8.83 -0.77 -1.33
N VAL A 129 -9.10 0.48 -1.70
CA VAL A 129 -8.68 1.07 -2.97
C VAL A 129 -7.36 1.79 -2.70
N ALA A 130 -6.25 1.22 -3.17
CA ALA A 130 -4.92 1.72 -2.91
C ALA A 130 -4.46 2.65 -4.04
N VAL A 131 -4.46 3.97 -3.77
CA VAL A 131 -4.08 5.01 -4.73
C VAL A 131 -2.66 5.47 -4.42
N SER A 132 -1.75 5.26 -5.37
CA SER A 132 -0.35 5.66 -5.25
C SER A 132 -0.19 7.18 -5.33
N THR A 133 0.64 7.73 -4.46
CA THR A 133 1.06 9.14 -4.47
C THR A 133 2.54 9.31 -4.84
N GLY A 134 3.12 8.37 -5.56
CA GLY A 134 4.50 8.42 -6.01
C GLY A 134 4.84 7.29 -6.98
N THR A 135 6.00 7.40 -7.63
CA THR A 135 6.44 6.48 -8.69
C THR A 135 7.23 5.27 -8.19
N ASN A 136 7.56 5.21 -6.89
CA ASN A 136 8.37 4.15 -6.29
C ASN A 136 7.56 3.12 -5.50
N ASN A 137 6.26 3.06 -5.72
CA ASN A 137 5.41 2.16 -4.96
C ASN A 137 5.17 0.87 -5.75
N ALA A 138 5.20 -0.26 -5.06
CA ALA A 138 4.94 -1.57 -5.63
C ALA A 138 3.55 -2.10 -5.23
N PHE A 139 3.02 -1.71 -4.08
CA PHE A 139 1.72 -2.14 -3.59
C PHE A 139 0.57 -1.26 -4.14
N PRO A 140 0.49 0.09 -3.91
CA PRO A 140 -0.54 0.90 -4.50
C PRO A 140 -0.26 1.21 -5.98
N ARG A 141 -1.31 1.41 -6.75
CA ARG A 141 -1.21 1.74 -8.18
C ARG A 141 -1.55 3.21 -8.44
N MET A 142 -1.02 3.75 -9.53
CA MET A 142 -1.44 5.04 -10.04
C MET A 142 -2.83 4.88 -10.66
N ILE A 143 -3.85 5.36 -9.95
CA ILE A 143 -5.26 5.30 -10.35
C ILE A 143 -5.81 6.71 -10.33
N GLU A 144 -6.60 7.07 -11.35
CA GLU A 144 -7.27 8.36 -11.40
C GLU A 144 -8.35 8.47 -10.28
N GLY A 145 -8.43 9.62 -9.61
CA GLY A 145 -9.23 9.79 -8.40
C GLY A 145 -10.73 9.58 -8.61
N THR A 146 -11.30 10.10 -9.71
CA THR A 146 -12.73 9.94 -10.03
C THR A 146 -13.09 8.47 -10.20
N VAL A 147 -12.25 7.74 -10.93
CA VAL A 147 -12.43 6.31 -11.21
C VAL A 147 -12.30 5.48 -9.93
N ALA A 148 -11.33 5.83 -9.08
CA ALA A 148 -11.16 5.18 -7.76
C ALA A 148 -12.39 5.39 -6.85
N GLY A 149 -12.89 6.64 -6.78
CA GLY A 149 -14.09 6.97 -6.00
C GLY A 149 -15.32 6.27 -6.52
N LEU A 150 -15.53 6.27 -7.84
CA LEU A 150 -16.67 5.59 -8.48
C LEU A 150 -16.68 4.09 -8.16
N ALA A 151 -15.56 3.40 -8.30
CA ALA A 151 -15.46 1.97 -7.99
C ALA A 151 -15.71 1.68 -6.50
N ALA A 152 -15.10 2.47 -5.60
CA ALA A 152 -15.29 2.33 -4.16
C ALA A 152 -16.77 2.55 -3.76
N GLY A 153 -17.42 3.55 -4.36
CA GLY A 153 -18.82 3.85 -4.08
C GLY A 153 -19.79 2.77 -4.60
N LEU A 154 -19.58 2.27 -5.82
CA LEU A 154 -20.38 1.16 -6.36
C LEU A 154 -20.27 -0.09 -5.50
N TYR A 155 -19.05 -0.42 -5.05
CA TYR A 155 -18.83 -1.52 -4.12
C TYR A 155 -19.55 -1.27 -2.78
N ALA A 156 -19.40 -0.09 -2.18
CA ALA A 156 -19.97 0.22 -0.87
C ALA A 156 -21.50 0.14 -0.84
N ARG A 157 -22.17 0.44 -1.94
CA ARG A 157 -23.63 0.36 -2.06
C ARG A 157 -24.18 -1.06 -2.02
N ASP A 158 -23.46 -2.00 -2.60
CA ASP A 158 -23.91 -3.41 -2.63
C ASP A 158 -22.69 -4.35 -2.71
N PRO A 159 -21.95 -4.54 -1.60
CA PRO A 159 -20.77 -5.39 -1.58
C PRO A 159 -21.04 -6.81 -2.07
N GLY A 160 -22.26 -7.34 -1.86
CA GLY A 160 -22.62 -8.69 -2.27
C GLY A 160 -22.64 -8.90 -3.79
N ARG A 161 -22.85 -7.84 -4.56
CA ARG A 161 -22.75 -7.91 -6.04
C ARG A 161 -21.33 -7.85 -6.55
N PHE A 162 -20.37 -7.43 -5.71
CA PHE A 162 -18.99 -7.19 -6.07
C PHE A 162 -17.99 -8.06 -5.30
N ASP A 163 -18.42 -9.20 -4.77
CA ASP A 163 -17.58 -10.12 -3.99
C ASP A 163 -16.35 -10.62 -4.77
N ARG A 164 -16.50 -10.84 -6.08
CA ARG A 164 -15.44 -11.36 -6.97
C ARG A 164 -14.39 -10.35 -7.41
N VAL A 165 -14.58 -9.05 -7.08
CA VAL A 165 -13.63 -7.99 -7.42
C VAL A 165 -12.69 -7.66 -6.26
N VAL A 166 -12.93 -8.27 -5.10
CA VAL A 166 -12.07 -8.15 -3.92
C VAL A 166 -11.02 -9.25 -3.94
N ILE A 167 -9.76 -8.85 -3.97
CA ILE A 167 -8.62 -9.74 -4.14
C ILE A 167 -7.83 -9.78 -2.82
N PRO A 168 -7.64 -10.96 -2.20
CA PRO A 168 -6.74 -11.10 -1.08
C PRO A 168 -5.30 -10.85 -1.53
N MET A 169 -4.51 -10.16 -0.72
CA MET A 169 -3.12 -9.88 -1.01
C MET A 169 -2.20 -10.68 -0.10
N LYS A 170 -1.01 -10.95 -0.59
CA LYS A 170 0.07 -11.51 0.20
C LYS A 170 0.64 -10.46 1.14
N ARG A 171 1.22 -10.89 2.26
CA ARG A 171 2.09 -10.11 3.13
C ARG A 171 3.24 -10.97 3.63
N LEU A 172 4.33 -10.32 4.03
CA LEU A 172 5.38 -10.92 4.83
C LEU A 172 5.12 -10.62 6.30
N GLU A 173 5.19 -11.62 7.13
CA GLU A 173 5.09 -11.52 8.58
C GLU A 173 6.48 -11.66 9.20
N ILE A 174 6.85 -10.72 10.04
CA ILE A 174 8.10 -10.72 10.77
C ILE A 174 7.84 -11.23 12.18
N TRP A 175 8.38 -12.41 12.48
CA TRP A 175 8.20 -13.09 13.75
C TRP A 175 9.46 -12.98 14.59
N ARG A 176 9.30 -12.74 15.88
CA ARG A 176 10.38 -12.72 16.88
C ARG A 176 10.03 -13.66 18.02
N GLN A 177 10.86 -14.67 18.25
CA GLN A 177 10.66 -15.67 19.30
C GLN A 177 9.25 -16.30 19.31
N GLY A 178 8.68 -16.54 18.13
CA GLY A 178 7.35 -17.13 17.96
C GLY A 178 6.17 -16.16 18.04
N GLU A 179 6.40 -14.86 18.26
CA GLU A 179 5.38 -13.83 18.27
C GLU A 179 5.43 -12.96 17.02
N LEU A 180 4.28 -12.62 16.46
CA LEU A 180 4.18 -11.69 15.33
C LEU A 180 4.57 -10.29 15.78
N HIS A 181 5.66 -9.75 15.21
CA HIS A 181 6.22 -8.47 15.58
C HIS A 181 5.82 -7.35 14.62
N ASP A 182 5.89 -7.60 13.31
CA ASP A 182 5.50 -6.63 12.27
C ASP A 182 5.11 -7.33 10.97
N ILE A 183 4.68 -6.54 9.97
CA ILE A 183 4.35 -7.01 8.62
C ILE A 183 5.00 -6.11 7.56
N ALA A 184 5.19 -6.65 6.35
CA ALA A 184 5.49 -5.90 5.14
C ALA A 184 4.57 -6.34 4.00
N LEU A 185 4.23 -5.43 3.09
CA LEU A 185 3.34 -5.72 1.96
C LEU A 185 4.10 -6.07 0.69
N VAL A 186 5.32 -5.58 0.55
CA VAL A 186 6.16 -5.74 -0.64
C VAL A 186 7.44 -6.49 -0.33
N ASP A 187 8.28 -5.91 0.56
CA ASP A 187 9.61 -6.45 0.84
C ASP A 187 10.04 -6.34 2.30
N VAL A 188 10.90 -7.27 2.70
CA VAL A 188 11.71 -7.24 3.91
C VAL A 188 13.17 -7.36 3.47
N ALA A 189 13.95 -6.30 3.59
CA ALA A 189 15.37 -6.30 3.31
C ALA A 189 16.18 -6.39 4.61
N VAL A 190 17.20 -7.25 4.61
CA VAL A 190 18.14 -7.43 5.72
C VAL A 190 19.44 -6.71 5.37
N SER A 191 19.76 -5.65 6.12
CA SER A 191 20.96 -4.84 5.90
C SER A 191 21.97 -5.05 7.02
N ALA A 192 23.25 -5.17 6.65
CA ALA A 192 24.36 -5.24 7.60
C ALA A 192 24.60 -3.92 8.34
N GLN A 193 24.14 -2.78 7.79
CA GLN A 193 24.30 -1.47 8.42
C GLN A 193 23.37 -1.31 9.62
N GLN A 194 23.95 -1.15 10.81
CA GLN A 194 23.20 -0.98 12.07
C GLN A 194 22.81 0.47 12.37
N PHE A 195 23.51 1.45 11.77
CA PHE A 195 23.26 2.87 12.03
C PHE A 195 22.39 3.50 10.93
N VAL A 196 21.32 4.14 11.36
CA VAL A 196 20.33 4.76 10.48
C VAL A 196 20.66 6.23 10.32
N GLY A 197 21.40 6.60 9.27
CA GLY A 197 21.53 8.01 8.85
C GLY A 197 20.26 8.53 8.15
N ALA A 198 19.50 7.64 7.52
CA ALA A 198 18.21 7.93 6.90
C ALA A 198 17.30 6.69 6.98
N ARG A 199 15.98 6.91 7.13
CA ARG A 199 15.00 5.79 7.18
C ARG A 199 14.93 5.01 5.88
N ALA A 200 15.09 5.67 4.73
CA ALA A 200 15.02 5.02 3.44
C ALA A 200 16.26 4.19 3.14
N LEU A 201 16.03 2.95 2.70
CA LEU A 201 17.09 2.07 2.21
C LEU A 201 17.35 2.39 0.73
N TRP A 202 18.54 2.92 0.41
CA TRP A 202 18.97 3.24 -0.97
C TRP A 202 20.31 2.64 -1.34
N ASP A 203 21.10 2.21 -0.36
CA ASP A 203 22.38 1.55 -0.53
C ASP A 203 22.18 0.04 -0.63
N VAL A 204 22.18 -0.48 -1.86
CA VAL A 204 21.99 -1.90 -2.17
C VAL A 204 23.17 -2.75 -1.73
N GLU A 205 24.39 -2.18 -1.67
CA GLU A 205 25.60 -2.92 -1.28
C GLU A 205 25.54 -3.36 0.18
N SER A 206 24.79 -2.65 1.02
CA SER A 206 24.58 -3.02 2.42
C SER A 206 23.56 -4.14 2.63
N ILE A 207 22.80 -4.52 1.60
CA ILE A 207 21.74 -5.51 1.70
C ILE A 207 22.32 -6.91 1.48
N GLN A 208 22.01 -7.82 2.40
CA GLN A 208 22.46 -9.22 2.34
C GLN A 208 21.39 -10.14 1.75
N GLU A 209 20.14 -9.93 2.12
CA GLU A 209 19.03 -10.74 1.63
C GLU A 209 17.73 -9.93 1.57
N VAL A 210 16.82 -10.33 0.68
CA VAL A 210 15.52 -9.70 0.50
C VAL A 210 14.44 -10.78 0.40
N PHE A 211 13.40 -10.65 1.20
CA PHE A 211 12.16 -11.43 1.09
C PHE A 211 11.11 -10.56 0.42
N LEU A 212 10.37 -11.12 -0.54
CA LEU A 212 9.46 -10.37 -1.38
C LEU A 212 8.12 -11.11 -1.54
N THR A 213 7.02 -10.37 -1.46
CA THR A 213 5.70 -10.89 -1.84
C THR A 213 5.56 -11.00 -3.34
N GLN A 214 6.21 -10.11 -4.08
CA GLN A 214 6.18 -10.03 -5.54
C GLN A 214 7.45 -9.39 -6.08
N GLY A 215 7.79 -9.69 -7.32
CA GLY A 215 8.87 -9.07 -8.06
C GLY A 215 8.70 -9.33 -9.55
N THR A 216 8.51 -8.26 -10.34
CA THR A 216 8.42 -8.35 -11.80
C THR A 216 9.44 -7.41 -12.45
N PRO A 217 9.86 -7.63 -13.70
CA PRO A 217 10.82 -6.76 -14.37
C PRO A 217 10.36 -5.30 -14.50
N SER A 218 9.05 -5.06 -14.42
CA SER A 218 8.45 -3.71 -14.46
C SER A 218 8.40 -3.01 -13.10
N ASN A 219 8.75 -3.67 -12.01
CA ASN A 219 8.82 -3.05 -10.69
C ASN A 219 10.05 -2.12 -10.58
N ILE A 220 9.94 -1.14 -9.68
CA ILE A 220 11.04 -0.30 -9.22
C ILE A 220 11.33 -0.63 -7.76
N GLY A 221 12.57 -0.52 -7.34
CA GLY A 221 13.01 -0.87 -5.99
C GLY A 221 13.57 -2.28 -5.90
N LEU A 222 13.64 -2.82 -4.69
CA LEU A 222 14.23 -4.14 -4.43
C LEU A 222 13.47 -5.28 -5.11
N SER A 223 12.17 -5.12 -5.30
CA SER A 223 11.34 -6.09 -6.01
C SER A 223 11.73 -6.27 -7.48
N SER A 224 12.39 -5.28 -8.10
CA SER A 224 12.90 -5.41 -9.46
C SER A 224 14.05 -6.41 -9.58
N ILE A 225 14.88 -6.56 -8.53
CA ILE A 225 15.99 -7.53 -8.50
C ILE A 225 15.45 -8.94 -8.70
N ALA A 226 14.42 -9.29 -7.93
CA ALA A 226 13.75 -10.58 -8.07
C ALA A 226 13.07 -10.72 -9.45
N GLY A 227 12.47 -9.66 -9.96
CA GLY A 227 11.81 -9.67 -11.25
C GLY A 227 12.71 -10.07 -12.42
N TRP A 228 13.97 -9.70 -12.37
CA TRP A 228 14.95 -10.10 -13.39
C TRP A 228 15.58 -11.49 -13.14
N SER A 229 15.46 -12.01 -11.92
CA SER A 229 16.01 -13.33 -11.54
C SER A 229 14.98 -14.45 -11.66
N CYS A 230 13.82 -14.24 -11.03
CA CYS A 230 12.70 -15.19 -10.98
C CYS A 230 11.40 -14.42 -10.72
N PRO A 231 10.69 -14.01 -11.79
CA PRO A 231 9.50 -13.16 -11.63
C PRO A 231 8.38 -13.87 -10.87
N VAL A 232 7.80 -13.14 -9.90
CA VAL A 232 6.65 -13.57 -9.10
C VAL A 232 5.65 -12.43 -9.06
N THR A 233 4.41 -12.67 -9.47
CA THR A 233 3.34 -11.66 -9.48
C THR A 233 2.62 -11.57 -8.12
N ALA A 234 1.80 -10.54 -7.94
CA ALA A 234 1.00 -10.38 -6.73
C ALA A 234 -0.02 -11.53 -6.53
N THR A 235 -0.44 -12.18 -7.62
CA THR A 235 -1.45 -13.25 -7.63
C THR A 235 -0.85 -14.66 -7.60
N ASP A 236 0.46 -14.82 -7.78
CA ASP A 236 1.10 -16.12 -7.65
C ASP A 236 1.07 -16.60 -6.21
N MET A 237 0.93 -17.92 -6.02
CA MET A 237 0.84 -18.50 -4.66
C MET A 237 2.08 -18.24 -3.81
N GLN A 238 3.23 -18.12 -4.44
CA GLN A 238 4.53 -18.01 -3.79
C GLN A 238 5.02 -16.56 -3.74
N GLY A 239 5.97 -16.30 -2.87
CA GLY A 239 6.87 -15.14 -2.89
C GLY A 239 8.26 -15.58 -3.32
N ILE A 240 9.25 -14.73 -3.10
CA ILE A 240 10.64 -15.04 -3.43
C ILE A 240 11.58 -14.53 -2.34
N HIS A 241 12.60 -15.32 -2.01
CA HIS A 241 13.72 -14.96 -1.18
C HIS A 241 14.98 -14.89 -2.05
N VAL A 242 15.68 -13.77 -2.00
CA VAL A 242 16.88 -13.49 -2.78
C VAL A 242 18.05 -13.22 -1.83
N ILE A 243 19.18 -13.88 -2.07
CA ILE A 243 20.44 -13.63 -1.36
C ILE A 243 21.34 -12.83 -2.30
N LEU A 244 21.80 -11.68 -1.83
CA LEU A 244 22.68 -10.80 -2.59
C LEU A 244 24.14 -11.10 -2.29
N GLY A 245 25.03 -10.82 -3.25
CA GLY A 245 26.46 -11.00 -3.10
C GLY A 245 27.21 -10.78 -4.41
N GLU A 246 28.44 -10.28 -4.32
CA GLU A 246 29.26 -9.88 -5.46
C GLU A 246 29.60 -11.02 -6.43
N SER A 247 29.73 -12.26 -5.92
CA SER A 247 30.08 -13.44 -6.71
C SER A 247 28.90 -14.03 -7.50
N GLY A 248 27.70 -13.45 -7.35
CA GLY A 248 26.47 -13.94 -8.00
C GLY A 248 26.29 -13.46 -9.44
N THR A 249 25.19 -13.91 -10.05
CA THR A 249 24.73 -13.41 -11.34
C THR A 249 24.42 -11.91 -11.25
N GLN A 250 25.04 -11.11 -12.13
CA GLN A 250 24.80 -9.67 -12.14
C GLN A 250 23.49 -9.33 -12.82
N VAL A 251 22.62 -8.66 -12.09
CA VAL A 251 21.32 -8.15 -12.56
C VAL A 251 21.36 -6.63 -12.59
N ARG A 252 20.97 -6.01 -13.70
CA ARG A 252 20.81 -4.54 -13.78
C ARG A 252 19.39 -4.18 -13.34
N ALA A 253 19.26 -3.74 -12.09
CA ALA A 253 17.97 -3.48 -11.46
C ALA A 253 17.65 -1.99 -11.36
N PRO A 254 16.46 -1.52 -11.75
CA PRO A 254 15.98 -0.16 -11.52
C PRO A 254 15.58 0.03 -10.05
N ILE A 255 16.56 0.38 -9.20
CA ILE A 255 16.37 0.52 -7.74
C ILE A 255 15.56 1.76 -7.39
N ALA A 256 15.64 2.80 -8.21
CA ALA A 256 14.83 4.01 -8.07
C ALA A 256 14.62 4.65 -9.45
N PRO A 257 13.68 5.57 -9.64
CA PRO A 257 13.45 6.23 -10.91
C PRO A 257 14.72 6.89 -11.46
N GLY A 258 15.15 6.47 -12.64
CA GLY A 258 16.37 6.92 -13.28
C GLY A 258 17.67 6.34 -12.70
N LEU A 259 17.59 5.47 -11.69
CA LEU A 259 18.76 4.82 -11.07
C LEU A 259 18.73 3.32 -11.34
N ILE A 260 19.56 2.86 -12.28
CA ILE A 260 19.76 1.45 -12.60
C ILE A 260 21.17 1.07 -12.14
N VAL A 261 21.25 0.08 -11.24
CA VAL A 261 22.51 -0.38 -10.68
C VAL A 261 22.74 -1.86 -10.94
N PRO A 262 23.99 -2.32 -11.08
CA PRO A 262 24.31 -3.74 -11.08
C PRO A 262 24.14 -4.27 -9.65
N VAL A 263 23.49 -5.42 -9.51
CA VAL A 263 23.27 -6.11 -8.23
C VAL A 263 23.63 -7.57 -8.41
N GLY A 264 24.54 -8.08 -7.59
CA GLY A 264 24.91 -9.48 -7.59
C GLY A 264 23.87 -10.33 -6.87
N VAL A 265 23.31 -11.33 -7.53
CA VAL A 265 22.39 -12.32 -6.97
C VAL A 265 23.10 -13.64 -6.80
N SER A 266 23.47 -13.98 -5.56
CA SER A 266 24.17 -15.22 -5.24
C SER A 266 23.26 -16.45 -5.29
N ALA A 267 22.02 -16.29 -4.82
CA ALA A 267 21.01 -17.33 -4.85
C ALA A 267 19.61 -16.75 -4.75
N TYR A 268 18.64 -17.50 -5.23
CA TYR A 268 17.21 -17.20 -4.96
C TYR A 268 16.42 -18.49 -4.82
N ARG A 269 15.29 -18.40 -4.15
CA ARG A 269 14.33 -19.50 -4.03
C ARG A 269 12.90 -18.96 -3.91
N LEU A 270 11.95 -19.75 -4.37
CA LEU A 270 10.54 -19.48 -4.13
C LEU A 270 10.21 -19.69 -2.65
N LEU A 271 9.39 -18.81 -2.10
CA LEU A 271 8.93 -18.79 -0.72
C LEU A 271 7.48 -19.28 -0.68
N ALA A 272 7.27 -20.44 -0.10
CA ALA A 272 5.93 -21.01 0.02
C ALA A 272 5.14 -20.32 1.15
N PRO A 273 3.81 -20.16 1.02
CA PRO A 273 2.98 -19.64 2.11
C PRO A 273 3.08 -20.53 3.36
N GLY A 274 3.23 -19.90 4.53
CA GLY A 274 3.39 -20.57 5.82
C GLY A 274 4.80 -21.08 6.13
N GLU A 275 5.71 -21.04 5.14
CA GLU A 275 7.10 -21.43 5.37
C GLU A 275 7.82 -20.36 6.20
N ARG A 276 8.46 -20.80 7.30
CA ARG A 276 9.25 -19.95 8.20
C ARG A 276 10.70 -19.95 7.77
N LEU A 277 11.22 -18.78 7.37
CA LEU A 277 12.62 -18.62 7.03
C LEU A 277 13.34 -17.80 8.10
N PRO A 278 14.37 -18.36 8.74
CA PRO A 278 15.15 -17.64 9.71
C PRO A 278 15.98 -16.53 9.05
N ILE A 279 16.04 -15.37 9.66
CA ILE A 279 17.00 -14.32 9.32
C ILE A 279 18.36 -14.76 9.84
N ARG A 280 19.30 -15.04 8.94
CA ARG A 280 20.61 -15.61 9.26
C ARG A 280 21.66 -14.58 9.60
N HIS A 281 21.54 -13.41 9.02
CA HIS A 281 22.47 -12.31 9.21
C HIS A 281 22.08 -11.49 10.44
N THR A 282 22.81 -11.68 11.54
CA THR A 282 22.62 -10.94 12.78
C THR A 282 23.97 -10.56 13.39
N PRO A 283 24.15 -9.34 13.93
CA PRO A 283 23.15 -8.29 14.03
C PRO A 283 22.85 -7.60 12.69
N ALA A 284 21.62 -7.15 12.48
CA ALA A 284 21.16 -6.53 11.23
C ALA A 284 20.11 -5.45 11.47
N MET A 285 19.82 -4.69 10.43
CA MET A 285 18.66 -3.80 10.35
C MET A 285 17.68 -4.33 9.31
N LEU A 286 16.41 -4.49 9.68
CA LEU A 286 15.37 -4.79 8.72
C LEU A 286 14.76 -3.51 8.19
N ALA A 287 14.64 -3.44 6.87
CA ALA A 287 13.82 -2.45 6.20
C ALA A 287 12.53 -3.14 5.69
N LEU A 288 11.39 -2.54 5.99
CA LEU A 288 10.07 -3.02 5.63
C LEU A 288 9.46 -2.05 4.63
N ASP A 289 9.10 -2.55 3.43
CA ASP A 289 8.57 -1.73 2.33
C ASP A 289 9.48 -0.51 2.02
N GLY A 290 10.79 -0.74 2.06
CA GLY A 290 11.81 0.25 1.78
C GLY A 290 12.14 1.24 2.91
N GLU A 291 11.55 1.10 4.11
CA GLU A 291 11.86 1.92 5.30
C GLU A 291 12.56 1.09 6.38
N ARG A 292 13.70 1.59 6.91
CA ARG A 292 14.43 0.93 8.01
C ARG A 292 13.67 1.09 9.31
N GLU A 293 13.29 -0.01 9.94
CA GLU A 293 12.40 0.04 11.11
C GLU A 293 12.83 -0.83 12.29
N LEU A 294 13.43 -2.00 12.04
CA LEU A 294 13.66 -2.97 13.10
C LEU A 294 15.14 -3.35 13.21
N SER A 295 15.70 -3.19 14.42
CA SER A 295 17.02 -3.72 14.74
C SER A 295 16.92 -5.16 15.16
N VAL A 296 17.64 -6.04 14.47
CA VAL A 296 17.78 -7.46 14.79
C VAL A 296 19.05 -7.66 15.59
N LEU A 297 18.91 -7.96 16.87
CA LEU A 297 20.04 -8.23 17.76
C LEU A 297 20.44 -9.70 17.69
N GLN A 298 21.72 -9.96 17.95
CA GLN A 298 22.24 -11.31 18.06
C GLN A 298 21.58 -12.07 19.23
N GLY A 299 21.34 -13.37 19.07
CA GLY A 299 20.77 -14.22 20.11
C GLY A 299 19.25 -14.30 20.18
N LEU A 300 18.52 -13.52 19.36
CA LEU A 300 17.07 -13.62 19.21
C LEU A 300 16.72 -14.32 17.89
N ALA A 301 15.78 -15.26 17.95
CA ALA A 301 15.27 -15.90 16.74
C ALA A 301 14.29 -14.97 16.02
N TRP A 302 14.64 -14.59 14.78
CA TRP A 302 13.81 -13.81 13.88
C TRP A 302 13.52 -14.63 12.63
N GLU A 303 12.27 -14.60 12.19
CA GLU A 303 11.80 -15.35 11.03
C GLU A 303 10.92 -14.47 10.14
N VAL A 304 10.95 -14.72 8.85
CA VAL A 304 10.03 -14.14 7.87
C VAL A 304 9.12 -15.25 7.34
N VAL A 305 7.82 -14.95 7.27
CA VAL A 305 6.80 -15.89 6.79
C VAL A 305 5.94 -15.20 5.74
N LEU A 306 5.79 -15.81 4.58
CA LEU A 306 4.82 -15.38 3.58
C LEU A 306 3.43 -15.89 3.97
N THR A 307 2.43 -15.01 3.95
CA THR A 307 1.03 -15.40 4.17
C THR A 307 0.08 -14.71 3.20
N TRP A 308 -1.15 -15.23 3.08
CA TRP A 308 -2.27 -14.59 2.37
C TRP A 308 -3.15 -13.76 3.32
N ASN A 309 -2.65 -13.43 4.50
CA ASN A 309 -3.32 -12.58 5.49
C ASN A 309 -3.06 -11.09 5.26
N GLY A 310 -2.66 -10.68 4.06
CA GLY A 310 -2.55 -9.28 3.66
C GLY A 310 -3.91 -8.61 3.55
N PRO A 311 -3.94 -7.30 3.30
CA PRO A 311 -5.21 -6.59 3.15
C PRO A 311 -5.94 -7.08 1.90
N LYS A 312 -7.27 -6.96 1.92
CA LYS A 312 -8.09 -7.18 0.74
C LYS A 312 -8.03 -5.93 -0.15
N MET A 313 -7.84 -6.14 -1.46
CA MET A 313 -7.80 -5.06 -2.44
C MET A 313 -9.06 -5.07 -3.29
N LEU A 314 -9.71 -3.91 -3.42
CA LEU A 314 -10.75 -3.72 -4.42
C LEU A 314 -10.11 -3.44 -5.78
N ASP A 315 -10.31 -4.33 -6.73
CA ASP A 315 -9.85 -4.14 -8.11
C ASP A 315 -10.77 -3.16 -8.84
N VAL A 316 -10.29 -1.95 -9.03
CA VAL A 316 -11.08 -0.83 -9.62
C VAL A 316 -11.55 -1.17 -11.02
N ASP A 317 -10.69 -1.71 -11.88
CA ASP A 317 -11.03 -2.05 -13.26
C ASP A 317 -12.10 -3.16 -13.33
N ARG A 318 -11.91 -4.24 -12.56
CA ARG A 318 -12.91 -5.32 -12.47
C ARG A 318 -14.24 -4.82 -11.91
N THR A 319 -14.22 -3.92 -10.90
CA THR A 319 -15.44 -3.34 -10.32
C THR A 319 -16.22 -2.58 -11.37
N LEU A 320 -15.57 -1.73 -12.13
CA LEU A 320 -16.22 -0.92 -13.16
C LEU A 320 -16.73 -1.76 -14.34
N ARG A 321 -15.98 -2.77 -14.77
CA ARG A 321 -16.45 -3.73 -15.79
C ARG A 321 -17.66 -4.52 -15.30
N GLN A 322 -17.66 -4.97 -14.06
CA GLN A 322 -18.81 -5.66 -13.48
C GLN A 322 -20.02 -4.74 -13.38
N ALA A 323 -19.84 -3.48 -12.96
CA ALA A 323 -20.89 -2.49 -12.93
C ALA A 323 -21.49 -2.22 -14.32
N GLN A 324 -20.65 -2.16 -15.36
CA GLN A 324 -21.09 -2.05 -16.76
C GLN A 324 -21.98 -3.23 -17.16
N HIS A 325 -21.54 -4.46 -16.87
CA HIS A 325 -22.34 -5.67 -17.16
C HIS A 325 -23.67 -5.72 -16.40
N LEU A 326 -23.72 -5.12 -15.21
CA LEU A 326 -24.94 -5.03 -14.41
C LEU A 326 -25.85 -3.85 -14.81
N GLY A 327 -25.44 -3.02 -15.78
CA GLY A 327 -26.18 -1.83 -16.21
C GLY A 327 -26.27 -0.71 -15.16
N LEU A 328 -25.42 -0.72 -14.13
CA LEU A 328 -25.50 0.21 -13.01
C LEU A 328 -25.09 1.65 -13.34
N GLN A 329 -24.47 1.88 -14.49
CA GLN A 329 -24.04 3.20 -14.99
C GLN A 329 -25.04 3.81 -16.00
N GLN A 330 -26.05 3.08 -16.41
CA GLN A 330 -27.10 3.63 -17.25
C GLN A 330 -27.98 4.52 -16.38
N GLY A 331 -27.84 5.83 -16.49
CA GLY A 331 -28.76 6.78 -15.88
C GLY A 331 -30.18 6.37 -16.24
N ARG A 332 -31.10 6.34 -15.29
CA ARG A 332 -32.52 6.34 -15.61
C ARG A 332 -32.70 7.58 -16.46
N GLY A 333 -32.97 7.38 -17.75
CA GLY A 333 -33.39 8.46 -18.62
C GLY A 333 -34.53 9.18 -17.91
N GLU A 334 -34.35 10.46 -17.64
CA GLU A 334 -35.44 11.32 -17.25
C GLU A 334 -36.49 11.22 -18.38
N GLY A 335 -37.54 10.45 -18.12
CA GLY A 335 -38.73 10.40 -18.96
C GLY A 335 -39.67 11.51 -18.55
#